data_6773cb87507c287207eab6e124bc8549
#
_entry.id   6773cb87507c287207eab6e124bc8549
#
_cell.length_a   1.000
_cell.length_b   1.000
_cell.length_c   1.000
_cell.angle_alpha   90.00
_cell.angle_beta   90.00
_cell.angle_gamma   90.00
#
_symmetry.space_group_name_H-M   'P 1'
#
loop_
_entity.id
_entity.type
_entity.pdbx_description
1 polymer ?
#
loop_
_entity_poly.entity_id
_entity_poly.type
_entity_poly.pdbx_seq_one_letter_code
_entity_poly.pdbx_strand_id
1 'polypeptide(L)'
;MHKRPRKLLRRSSIALTAVLIVPTHMGWAQERVEAGVLQCRGSTTSFVIGSVTELNCTFIPSAGGPTESYMARMKRAGLDIGINQQVAISWGVFAPTRLRRGELAGTYAGGAASATVGVGVGANALWGGSNNTVSLQPVSVQGQTGLSAAAGIASLQLIAVGQ
;
A
#
# COMPACT_ATOMS: atom_id res chain seq x y z
N MET A 1 -69.60 -48.43 -32.88
CA MET A 1 -69.08 -47.27 -32.13
C MET A 1 -67.69 -47.58 -31.63
N HIS A 2 -66.64 -47.08 -32.34
CA HIS A 2 -65.21 -47.38 -32.04
C HIS A 2 -64.59 -46.08 -31.57
N LYS A 3 -64.29 -45.95 -30.26
CA LYS A 3 -63.54 -44.85 -29.71
C LYS A 3 -62.05 -45.15 -29.86
N ARG A 4 -61.31 -44.31 -30.61
CA ARG A 4 -59.86 -44.33 -30.70
C ARG A 4 -59.24 -43.57 -29.54
N PRO A 5 -58.16 -44.09 -28.90
CA PRO A 5 -57.49 -43.35 -27.84
C PRO A 5 -56.53 -42.32 -28.43
N ARG A 6 -56.58 -41.08 -27.90
CA ARG A 6 -55.66 -39.99 -28.20
C ARG A 6 -54.30 -40.26 -27.54
N LYS A 7 -53.26 -40.42 -28.31
CA LYS A 7 -51.89 -40.44 -27.83
C LYS A 7 -51.43 -39.04 -27.41
N LEU A 8 -51.18 -38.81 -26.09
CA LEU A 8 -50.55 -37.63 -25.59
C LEU A 8 -49.06 -37.66 -25.94
N LEU A 9 -48.59 -36.74 -26.80
CA LEU A 9 -47.16 -36.51 -26.99
C LEU A 9 -46.60 -35.77 -25.81
N ARG A 10 -45.75 -36.45 -25.06
CA ARG A 10 -44.99 -35.91 -23.95
C ARG A 10 -43.80 -35.11 -24.55
N ARG A 11 -43.86 -33.79 -24.54
CA ARG A 11 -42.75 -32.92 -24.94
C ARG A 11 -41.74 -32.93 -23.80
N SER A 12 -40.61 -33.61 -24.03
CA SER A 12 -39.42 -33.54 -23.17
C SER A 12 -38.68 -32.24 -23.45
N SER A 13 -38.77 -31.30 -22.52
CA SER A 13 -37.96 -30.06 -22.53
C SER A 13 -36.57 -30.40 -22.04
N ILE A 14 -35.61 -30.42 -22.95
CA ILE A 14 -34.18 -30.52 -22.59
C ILE A 14 -33.74 -29.14 -22.17
N ALA A 15 -33.54 -28.96 -20.88
CA ALA A 15 -32.92 -27.72 -20.33
C ALA A 15 -31.42 -27.76 -20.64
N LEU A 16 -30.96 -26.90 -21.53
CA LEU A 16 -29.57 -26.70 -21.85
C LEU A 16 -28.95 -25.78 -20.78
N THR A 17 -28.28 -26.37 -19.80
CA THR A 17 -27.50 -25.63 -18.80
C THR A 17 -26.21 -25.14 -19.42
N ALA A 18 -26.15 -23.85 -19.75
CA ALA A 18 -24.92 -23.19 -20.16
C ALA A 18 -23.99 -23.02 -18.96
N VAL A 19 -22.91 -23.80 -18.91
CA VAL A 19 -21.82 -23.61 -17.93
C VAL A 19 -20.98 -22.42 -18.37
N LEU A 20 -21.12 -21.30 -17.69
CA LEU A 20 -20.26 -20.12 -17.84
C LEU A 20 -18.88 -20.44 -17.27
N ILE A 21 -17.91 -20.74 -18.11
CA ILE A 21 -16.50 -20.86 -17.75
C ILE A 21 -15.98 -19.43 -17.56
N VAL A 22 -15.87 -18.97 -16.30
CA VAL A 22 -15.20 -17.71 -15.95
C VAL A 22 -13.70 -17.98 -16.02
N PRO A 23 -12.95 -17.29 -16.89
CA PRO A 23 -11.50 -17.42 -16.90
C PRO A 23 -10.94 -16.83 -15.60
N THR A 24 -10.40 -17.66 -14.75
CA THR A 24 -9.62 -17.22 -13.57
C THR A 24 -8.30 -16.68 -14.08
N HIS A 25 -8.20 -15.37 -14.21
CA HIS A 25 -6.92 -14.71 -14.41
C HIS A 25 -6.11 -14.92 -13.14
N MET A 26 -5.17 -15.87 -13.14
CA MET A 26 -4.10 -15.95 -12.16
C MET A 26 -3.23 -14.70 -12.35
N GLY A 27 -3.57 -13.63 -11.64
CA GLY A 27 -2.70 -12.48 -11.47
C GLY A 27 -1.43 -12.99 -10.78
N TRP A 28 -0.30 -12.87 -11.44
CA TRP A 28 1.01 -13.13 -10.85
C TRP A 28 1.20 -12.11 -9.73
N ALA A 29 0.97 -12.53 -8.49
CA ALA A 29 1.36 -11.76 -7.33
C ALA A 29 2.88 -11.67 -7.36
N GLN A 30 3.43 -10.52 -7.72
CA GLN A 30 4.86 -10.28 -7.72
C GLN A 30 5.32 -10.41 -6.27
N GLU A 31 6.08 -11.46 -5.99
CA GLU A 31 6.65 -11.72 -4.66
C GLU A 31 7.55 -10.55 -4.28
N ARG A 32 7.23 -9.91 -3.17
CA ARG A 32 8.00 -8.79 -2.64
C ARG A 32 8.79 -9.27 -1.45
N VAL A 33 10.06 -8.97 -1.45
CA VAL A 33 10.94 -9.28 -0.33
C VAL A 33 11.09 -8.05 0.57
N GLU A 34 11.24 -8.29 1.85
CA GLU A 34 11.58 -7.26 2.80
C GLU A 34 13.01 -6.78 2.54
N ALA A 35 13.12 -5.55 2.06
CA ALA A 35 14.41 -4.93 1.74
C ALA A 35 15.09 -4.36 2.99
N GLY A 36 14.31 -4.00 4.03
CA GLY A 36 14.83 -3.46 5.27
C GLY A 36 13.81 -2.66 6.06
N VAL A 37 14.28 -1.89 7.02
CA VAL A 37 13.48 -1.03 7.88
C VAL A 37 13.92 0.42 7.72
N LEU A 38 12.97 1.33 7.52
CA LEU A 38 13.18 2.78 7.50
C LEU A 38 12.66 3.36 8.81
N GLN A 39 13.57 3.86 9.65
CA GLN A 39 13.24 4.51 10.93
C GLN A 39 13.31 6.02 10.78
N CYS A 40 12.23 6.71 11.09
CA CYS A 40 12.08 8.14 10.91
C CYS A 40 11.71 8.83 12.21
N ARG A 41 12.31 9.99 12.48
CA ARG A 41 11.99 10.84 13.62
C ARG A 41 11.97 12.31 13.20
N GLY A 42 11.05 13.08 13.75
CA GLY A 42 10.94 14.49 13.44
C GLY A 42 9.75 15.15 14.09
N SER A 43 9.27 16.21 13.47
CA SER A 43 8.17 17.01 14.00
C SER A 43 7.10 17.30 12.95
N THR A 44 5.89 17.44 13.43
CA THR A 44 4.72 17.80 12.62
C THR A 44 4.33 19.24 12.87
N THR A 45 4.13 19.99 11.81
CA THR A 45 3.47 21.32 11.84
C THR A 45 2.08 21.14 11.24
N SER A 46 1.06 21.45 12.02
CA SER A 46 -0.34 21.28 11.63
C SER A 46 -0.94 22.61 11.16
N PHE A 47 -1.81 22.51 10.16
CA PHE A 47 -2.62 23.59 9.63
C PHE A 47 -4.09 23.16 9.72
N VAL A 48 -5.03 24.09 9.62
CA VAL A 48 -6.46 23.79 9.73
C VAL A 48 -6.94 22.70 8.76
N ILE A 49 -6.32 22.61 7.57
CA ILE A 49 -6.72 21.69 6.49
C ILE A 49 -5.66 20.64 6.15
N GLY A 50 -4.67 20.45 7.01
CA GLY A 50 -3.64 19.45 6.79
C GLY A 50 -2.43 19.62 7.68
N SER A 51 -1.45 18.74 7.52
CA SER A 51 -0.18 18.83 8.21
C SER A 51 0.99 18.46 7.32
N VAL A 52 2.15 19.04 7.68
CA VAL A 52 3.44 18.69 7.10
C VAL A 52 4.34 18.17 8.23
N THR A 53 4.89 16.99 8.04
CA THR A 53 5.84 16.38 8.96
C THR A 53 7.19 16.29 8.27
N GLU A 54 8.23 16.84 8.91
CA GLU A 54 9.62 16.73 8.47
C GLU A 54 10.34 15.72 9.35
N LEU A 55 10.98 14.74 8.72
CA LEU A 55 11.58 13.60 9.39
C LEU A 55 13.01 13.40 8.91
N ASN A 56 13.89 13.04 9.85
CA ASN A 56 15.19 12.45 9.56
C ASN A 56 15.04 10.93 9.66
N CYS A 57 15.41 10.23 8.60
CA CYS A 57 15.22 8.81 8.45
C CYS A 57 16.54 8.08 8.27
N THR A 58 16.61 6.87 8.84
CA THR A 58 17.72 5.93 8.64
C THR A 58 17.14 4.64 8.07
N PHE A 59 17.62 4.23 6.91
CA PHE A 59 17.31 2.95 6.31
C PHE A 59 18.35 1.92 6.74
N ILE A 60 17.87 0.79 7.24
CA ILE A 60 18.65 -0.36 7.69
C ILE A 60 18.31 -1.52 6.77
N PRO A 61 19.23 -1.91 5.85
CA PRO A 61 18.97 -3.03 4.93
C PRO A 61 18.89 -4.36 5.65
N SER A 62 17.91 -5.21 5.32
CA SER A 62 17.76 -6.57 5.89
C SER A 62 18.87 -7.52 5.46
N ALA A 63 19.46 -7.30 4.29
CA ALA A 63 20.59 -8.09 3.80
C ALA A 63 21.93 -7.74 4.46
N GLY A 64 21.94 -6.81 5.43
CA GLY A 64 23.17 -6.24 5.98
C GLY A 64 23.80 -5.20 5.06
N GLY A 65 24.80 -4.50 5.57
CA GLY A 65 25.51 -3.43 4.87
C GLY A 65 25.36 -2.08 5.58
N PRO A 66 25.90 -1.00 4.97
CA PRO A 66 25.85 0.33 5.56
C PRO A 66 24.43 0.86 5.59
N THR A 67 24.09 1.54 6.65
CA THR A 67 22.84 2.29 6.76
C THR A 67 22.86 3.52 5.85
N GLU A 68 21.70 3.96 5.41
CA GLU A 68 21.53 5.11 4.55
C GLU A 68 20.66 6.17 5.23
N SER A 69 21.04 7.44 5.07
CA SER A 69 20.31 8.56 5.63
C SER A 69 19.42 9.23 4.60
N TYR A 70 18.20 9.56 5.01
CA TYR A 70 17.22 10.25 4.18
C TYR A 70 16.56 11.39 4.95
N MET A 71 16.23 12.45 4.26
CA MET A 71 15.24 13.43 4.71
C MET A 71 13.90 13.05 4.14
N ALA A 72 12.85 13.11 4.97
CA ALA A 72 11.50 12.79 4.57
C ALA A 72 10.57 13.96 4.82
N ARG A 73 9.70 14.25 3.86
CA ARG A 73 8.61 15.21 3.99
C ARG A 73 7.29 14.51 3.73
N MET A 74 6.48 14.43 4.79
CA MET A 74 5.19 13.77 4.75
C MET A 74 4.08 14.82 4.79
N LYS A 75 3.13 14.72 3.87
CA LYS A 75 1.94 15.59 3.83
C LYS A 75 0.71 14.77 4.14
N ARG A 76 -0.14 15.30 4.98
CA ARG A 76 -1.49 14.79 5.26
C ARG A 76 -2.53 15.82 4.86
N ALA A 77 -3.65 15.36 4.30
CA ALA A 77 -4.84 16.16 4.08
C ALA A 77 -5.88 15.79 5.12
N GLY A 78 -6.57 16.78 5.68
CA GLY A 78 -7.60 16.57 6.70
C GLY A 78 -7.55 17.66 7.76
N LEU A 79 -8.55 17.64 8.67
CA LEU A 79 -8.54 18.52 9.84
C LEU A 79 -7.51 18.00 10.83
N ASP A 80 -6.47 18.78 11.05
CA ASP A 80 -5.42 18.49 12.02
C ASP A 80 -5.23 19.73 12.92
N ILE A 81 -5.59 19.57 14.19
CA ILE A 81 -5.53 20.65 15.19
C ILE A 81 -4.45 20.27 16.21
N GLY A 82 -3.23 20.19 15.76
CA GLY A 82 -2.09 19.86 16.61
C GLY A 82 -0.97 20.90 16.53
N ILE A 83 -0.35 21.19 17.64
CA ILE A 83 0.83 22.05 17.72
C ILE A 83 2.08 21.18 17.87
N ASN A 84 3.05 21.36 16.94
CA ASN A 84 4.43 20.81 16.99
C ASN A 84 4.60 19.51 17.77
N GLN A 85 4.09 18.41 17.24
CA GLN A 85 4.21 17.11 17.88
C GLN A 85 5.46 16.38 17.38
N GLN A 86 6.21 15.82 18.32
CA GLN A 86 7.31 14.90 17.98
C GLN A 86 6.73 13.59 17.47
N VAL A 87 7.26 13.09 16.38
CA VAL A 87 6.80 11.87 15.72
C VAL A 87 7.98 10.93 15.50
N ALA A 88 7.78 9.66 15.82
CA ALA A 88 8.67 8.57 15.41
C ALA A 88 7.85 7.50 14.69
N ILE A 89 8.28 7.15 13.50
CA ILE A 89 7.62 6.16 12.64
C ILE A 89 8.67 5.18 12.13
N SER A 90 8.35 3.88 12.18
CA SER A 90 9.13 2.84 11.53
C SER A 90 8.31 2.20 10.40
N TRP A 91 8.94 2.04 9.27
CA TRP A 91 8.38 1.46 8.06
C TRP A 91 9.11 0.18 7.69
N GLY A 92 8.39 -0.91 7.44
CA GLY A 92 8.91 -2.04 6.69
C GLY A 92 8.99 -1.66 5.21
N VAL A 93 10.14 -1.87 4.60
CA VAL A 93 10.42 -1.56 3.20
C VAL A 93 10.38 -2.84 2.39
N PHE A 94 9.50 -2.90 1.39
CA PHE A 94 9.34 -4.05 0.51
C PHE A 94 9.59 -3.67 -0.94
N ALA A 95 10.39 -4.47 -1.63
CA ALA A 95 10.73 -4.26 -3.03
C ALA A 95 10.80 -5.62 -3.77
N PRO A 96 10.68 -5.66 -5.10
CA PRO A 96 10.80 -6.90 -5.87
C PRO A 96 12.24 -7.45 -5.87
N THR A 97 13.23 -6.60 -5.65
CA THR A 97 14.65 -6.95 -5.61
C THR A 97 15.36 -6.18 -4.49
N ARG A 98 16.61 -6.51 -4.23
CA ARG A 98 17.46 -5.74 -3.32
C ARG A 98 17.62 -4.31 -3.84
N LEU A 99 17.41 -3.34 -2.94
CA LEU A 99 17.61 -1.93 -3.26
C LEU A 99 19.10 -1.59 -3.33
N ARG A 100 19.49 -0.83 -4.34
CA ARG A 100 20.80 -0.20 -4.41
C ARG A 100 20.81 1.05 -3.54
N ARG A 101 21.98 1.53 -3.26
CA ARG A 101 22.17 2.76 -2.47
C ARG A 101 21.42 3.94 -3.12
N GLY A 102 20.68 4.66 -2.30
CA GLY A 102 19.86 5.80 -2.75
C GLY A 102 18.55 5.45 -3.47
N GLU A 103 18.32 4.21 -3.80
CA GLU A 103 17.15 3.78 -4.61
C GLU A 103 15.82 3.92 -3.87
N LEU A 104 15.86 4.08 -2.54
CA LEU A 104 14.69 4.37 -1.74
C LEU A 104 14.21 5.83 -1.92
N ALA A 105 15.04 6.72 -2.46
CA ALA A 105 14.64 8.10 -2.74
C ALA A 105 13.48 8.16 -3.75
N GLY A 106 12.56 9.09 -3.55
CA GLY A 106 11.42 9.29 -4.45
C GLY A 106 10.17 9.74 -3.71
N THR A 107 9.08 9.78 -4.45
CA THR A 107 7.76 10.14 -3.92
C THR A 107 6.92 8.89 -3.76
N TYR A 108 6.23 8.81 -2.64
CA TYR A 108 5.33 7.73 -2.27
C TYR A 108 3.92 8.29 -2.06
N ALA A 109 2.93 7.59 -2.55
CA ALA A 109 1.52 7.94 -2.39
C ALA A 109 0.80 6.96 -1.47
N GLY A 110 -0.11 7.47 -0.66
CA GLY A 110 -0.91 6.68 0.29
C GLY A 110 -2.09 5.95 -0.34
N GLY A 111 -2.64 5.00 0.41
CA GLY A 111 -3.56 3.96 -0.02
C GLY A 111 -4.85 4.34 -0.73
N ALA A 112 -5.36 5.57 -0.60
CA ALA A 112 -6.58 5.97 -1.34
C ALA A 112 -6.33 6.13 -2.85
N ALA A 113 -5.08 6.44 -3.26
CA ALA A 113 -4.68 6.58 -4.66
C ALA A 113 -4.20 5.24 -5.27
N SER A 114 -3.96 4.23 -4.44
CA SER A 114 -3.37 2.94 -4.84
C SER A 114 -4.35 1.77 -4.77
N ALA A 115 -5.65 2.03 -4.86
CA ALA A 115 -6.72 1.01 -4.81
C ALA A 115 -6.61 -0.09 -5.89
N THR A 116 -5.66 0.03 -6.81
CA THR A 116 -5.41 -0.93 -7.89
C THR A 116 -4.26 -1.90 -7.63
N VAL A 117 -3.54 -1.78 -6.52
CA VAL A 117 -2.34 -2.59 -6.28
C VAL A 117 -2.57 -3.63 -5.19
N GLY A 118 -2.96 -4.81 -5.60
CA GLY A 118 -2.75 -6.08 -4.93
C GLY A 118 -3.43 -6.28 -3.57
N VAL A 119 -4.23 -7.32 -3.52
CA VAL A 119 -4.80 -7.93 -2.31
C VAL A 119 -3.67 -8.30 -1.34
N GLY A 120 -3.69 -7.78 -0.11
CA GLY A 120 -2.82 -8.23 0.98
C GLY A 120 -1.94 -7.17 1.64
N VAL A 121 -1.91 -5.94 1.12
CA VAL A 121 -1.17 -4.84 1.76
C VAL A 121 -2.17 -3.98 2.53
N GLY A 122 -1.93 -3.79 3.83
CA GLY A 122 -2.82 -3.02 4.70
C GLY A 122 -3.16 -1.63 4.13
N ALA A 123 -4.32 -1.10 4.48
CA ALA A 123 -4.88 0.15 3.96
C ALA A 123 -3.97 1.40 4.14
N ASN A 124 -2.86 1.27 4.87
CA ASN A 124 -1.93 2.35 5.22
C ASN A 124 -0.56 2.24 4.52
N ALA A 125 -0.42 1.36 3.53
CA ALA A 125 0.83 1.24 2.79
C ALA A 125 1.02 2.43 1.84
N LEU A 126 2.27 2.88 1.69
CA LEU A 126 2.68 3.87 0.73
C LEU A 126 3.41 3.19 -0.42
N TRP A 127 3.17 3.63 -1.64
CA TRP A 127 3.75 3.09 -2.86
C TRP A 127 4.52 4.16 -3.61
N GLY A 128 5.70 3.83 -4.10
CA GLY A 128 6.52 4.80 -4.81
C GLY A 128 7.98 4.39 -4.91
N GLY A 129 8.88 5.36 -4.66
CA GLY A 129 10.31 5.22 -4.81
C GLY A 129 10.75 5.24 -6.26
N SER A 130 12.02 4.91 -6.50
CA SER A 130 12.54 4.74 -7.85
C SER A 130 11.73 3.70 -8.60
N ASN A 131 11.21 4.05 -9.78
CA ASN A 131 10.39 3.18 -10.64
C ASN A 131 9.02 2.73 -10.05
N ASN A 132 8.53 3.33 -8.97
CA ASN A 132 7.26 2.97 -8.33
C ASN A 132 7.17 1.49 -7.89
N THR A 133 8.29 0.86 -7.55
CA THR A 133 8.34 -0.57 -7.21
C THR A 133 8.42 -0.83 -5.71
N VAL A 134 8.68 0.19 -4.92
CA VAL A 134 8.85 0.09 -3.47
C VAL A 134 7.52 0.33 -2.75
N SER A 135 7.25 -0.47 -1.71
CA SER A 135 6.17 -0.21 -0.77
C SER A 135 6.70 -0.03 0.64
N LEU A 136 6.13 0.93 1.34
CA LEU A 136 6.41 1.22 2.74
C LEU A 136 5.18 0.85 3.57
N GLN A 137 5.36 -0.04 4.54
CA GLN A 137 4.29 -0.45 5.46
C GLN A 137 4.63 0.03 6.87
N PRO A 138 3.75 0.78 7.55
CA PRO A 138 4.03 1.22 8.91
C PRO A 138 4.05 0.02 9.85
N VAL A 139 5.16 -0.16 10.57
CA VAL A 139 5.32 -1.20 11.61
C VAL A 139 5.16 -0.63 13.00
N SER A 140 5.52 0.62 13.22
CA SER A 140 5.26 1.32 14.48
C SER A 140 5.11 2.83 14.28
N VAL A 141 4.27 3.44 15.09
CA VAL A 141 4.05 4.89 15.15
C VAL A 141 3.99 5.32 16.60
N GLN A 142 4.85 6.24 16.98
CA GLN A 142 4.91 6.81 18.34
C GLN A 142 4.73 8.33 18.26
N GLY A 143 4.13 8.93 19.30
CA GLY A 143 3.96 10.37 19.44
C GLY A 143 2.63 10.92 18.90
N GLN A 144 1.80 10.08 18.30
CA GLN A 144 0.41 10.43 17.95
C GLN A 144 -0.53 9.28 18.34
N THR A 145 -1.77 9.61 18.64
CA THR A 145 -2.79 8.64 19.08
C THR A 145 -3.07 7.59 18.00
N GLY A 146 -2.34 6.49 18.05
CA GLY A 146 -2.67 5.24 17.38
C GLY A 146 -2.53 5.22 15.86
N LEU A 147 -3.13 4.21 15.27
CA LEU A 147 -3.18 3.90 13.83
C LEU A 147 -3.75 5.03 12.95
N SER A 148 -4.48 5.99 13.54
CA SER A 148 -4.97 7.17 12.83
C SER A 148 -3.85 8.09 12.34
N ALA A 149 -2.65 8.03 12.92
CA ALA A 149 -1.51 8.78 12.44
C ALA A 149 -0.96 8.27 11.09
N ALA A 150 -1.13 6.99 10.80
CA ALA A 150 -0.74 6.40 9.52
C ALA A 150 -1.89 6.46 8.49
N ALA A 151 -3.15 6.51 8.95
CA ALA A 151 -4.30 6.73 8.08
C ALA A 151 -4.34 8.20 7.64
N GLY A 152 -4.45 8.45 6.35
CA GLY A 152 -4.55 9.82 5.81
C GLY A 152 -3.23 10.42 5.34
N ILE A 153 -2.12 9.67 5.29
CA ILE A 153 -0.92 10.12 4.60
C ILE A 153 -1.24 10.24 3.11
N ALA A 154 -1.22 11.47 2.59
CA ALA A 154 -1.46 11.74 1.18
C ALA A 154 -0.21 11.50 0.35
N SER A 155 0.95 11.94 0.84
CA SER A 155 2.24 11.72 0.17
C SER A 155 3.41 11.76 1.15
N LEU A 156 4.45 10.99 0.82
CA LEU A 156 5.75 11.00 1.48
C LEU A 156 6.82 11.17 0.41
N GLN A 157 7.71 12.15 0.59
CA GLN A 157 8.87 12.35 -0.25
C GLN A 157 10.14 11.98 0.52
N LEU A 158 10.97 11.10 -0.03
CA LEU A 158 12.26 10.73 0.51
C LEU A 158 13.39 11.31 -0.35
N ILE A 159 14.35 11.96 0.28
CA ILE A 159 15.52 12.57 -0.35
C ILE A 159 16.76 11.95 0.32
N ALA A 160 17.63 11.34 -0.46
CA ALA A 160 18.88 10.77 0.06
C ALA A 160 19.82 11.90 0.53
N VAL A 161 20.48 11.68 1.67
CA VAL A 161 21.42 12.64 2.28
C VAL A 161 22.82 12.02 2.31
N GLY A 162 23.80 12.73 1.78
CA GLY A 162 25.20 12.35 1.92
C GLY A 162 25.60 11.11 1.09
N GLN A 163 25.24 11.10 -0.17
CA GLN A 163 25.80 10.15 -1.15
C GLN A 163 27.12 10.65 -1.69
#